data_20009d3a0ba49bd4266ee313e16af035
#
_entry.id   20009d3a0ba49bd4266ee313e16af035
#
_cell.length_a   1.000
_cell.length_b   1.000
_cell.length_c   1.000
_cell.angle_alpha   90.00
_cell.angle_beta   90.00
_cell.angle_gamma   90.00
#
_symmetry.space_group_name_H-M   'P 1'
#
loop_
_entity.id
_entity.type
_entity.pdbx_description
1 polymer ?
#
loop_
_entity_poly.entity_id
_entity_poly.type
_entity_poly.pdbx_seq_one_letter_code
_entity_poly.pdbx_strand_id
1 'polypeptide(L)'
;PSQAFAPNPAFAPSPSRPNSTGRTTGPHPHHMIRSMTGFGRSETTLGGNHVSVEVRSLNSRFLDITVRLPLDVQSFEADAREEVQKRLNRGKITLTVSGDMESESHHALQIDQDHLRHCLGLLEDIRRQAGITERLRLSDVTRFEQIFRPVRPSEGELQERWRSISTAIGQALDELDAMRAREGGELQVAMTRQIEQIEQLVDRIDRLS
;
A
#
# COMPACT_ATOMS: atom_id res chain seq x y z
N PRO A 1 -28.24 -1.24 -72.03
CA PRO A 1 -28.62 -2.12 -70.92
C PRO A 1 -28.84 -1.26 -69.69
N SER A 2 -30.16 -1.12 -69.39
CA SER A 2 -30.67 -0.35 -68.25
C SER A 2 -30.38 -1.02 -66.95
N GLN A 3 -29.82 -0.31 -66.02
CA GLN A 3 -29.82 -0.68 -64.62
C GLN A 3 -31.05 -0.09 -63.94
N ALA A 4 -31.91 -0.96 -63.46
CA ALA A 4 -33.12 -0.64 -62.72
C ALA A 4 -32.78 -0.12 -61.33
N PHE A 5 -33.34 1.05 -61.02
CA PHE A 5 -33.25 1.72 -59.70
C PHE A 5 -34.25 1.04 -58.76
N ALA A 6 -33.77 0.44 -57.64
CA ALA A 6 -34.65 -0.11 -56.60
C ALA A 6 -35.07 1.03 -55.64
N PRO A 7 -36.35 1.12 -55.22
CA PRO A 7 -36.84 2.16 -54.34
C PRO A 7 -36.44 1.87 -52.86
N ASN A 8 -36.03 2.94 -52.19
CA ASN A 8 -35.71 3.04 -50.78
C ASN A 8 -37.01 2.87 -49.94
N PRO A 9 -37.05 1.94 -48.93
CA PRO A 9 -38.19 1.87 -48.04
C PRO A 9 -38.03 2.90 -46.90
N ALA A 10 -38.59 4.08 -47.11
CA ALA A 10 -38.72 5.09 -46.08
C ALA A 10 -40.08 4.97 -45.38
N PHE A 11 -40.06 5.16 -44.08
CA PHE A 11 -41.20 5.45 -43.20
C PHE A 11 -42.18 4.31 -42.88
N ALA A 12 -41.82 3.53 -41.83
CA ALA A 12 -42.80 2.90 -40.98
C ALA A 12 -43.03 3.77 -39.72
N PRO A 13 -44.25 4.03 -39.27
CA PRO A 13 -44.53 4.80 -38.06
C PRO A 13 -44.19 3.98 -36.84
N SER A 14 -43.46 4.59 -35.90
CA SER A 14 -43.08 4.03 -34.60
C SER A 14 -44.33 3.66 -33.78
N PRO A 15 -44.36 2.50 -33.11
CA PRO A 15 -45.44 2.16 -32.21
C PRO A 15 -45.39 3.05 -30.96
N SER A 16 -46.54 3.59 -30.61
CA SER A 16 -46.82 4.38 -29.42
C SER A 16 -46.39 3.63 -28.15
N ARG A 17 -45.56 4.29 -27.32
CA ARG A 17 -45.15 3.82 -26.00
C ARG A 17 -46.39 3.68 -25.10
N PRO A 18 -46.57 2.56 -24.41
CA PRO A 18 -47.56 2.47 -23.35
C PRO A 18 -47.08 3.29 -22.14
N ASN A 19 -47.94 4.17 -21.67
CA ASN A 19 -47.82 4.97 -20.49
C ASN A 19 -47.95 4.03 -19.26
N SER A 20 -46.82 3.56 -18.72
CA SER A 20 -46.83 2.77 -17.50
C SER A 20 -46.46 3.64 -16.30
N THR A 21 -47.46 4.28 -15.73
CA THR A 21 -47.48 4.69 -14.33
C THR A 21 -47.49 3.43 -13.45
N GLY A 22 -46.32 2.97 -13.12
CA GLY A 22 -46.11 1.88 -12.18
C GLY A 22 -44.73 2.06 -11.56
N ARG A 23 -44.60 2.96 -10.57
CA ARG A 23 -43.45 2.97 -9.69
C ARG A 23 -43.51 1.70 -8.83
N THR A 24 -42.93 0.64 -9.33
CA THR A 24 -42.55 -0.49 -8.46
C THR A 24 -41.34 -0.06 -7.64
N THR A 25 -41.60 0.35 -6.40
CA THR A 25 -40.61 0.47 -5.36
C THR A 25 -40.14 -0.94 -4.93
N GLY A 26 -39.35 -1.57 -5.78
CA GLY A 26 -38.54 -2.71 -5.32
C GLY A 26 -37.45 -2.21 -4.39
N PRO A 27 -37.03 -2.99 -3.36
CA PRO A 27 -35.94 -2.59 -2.50
C PRO A 27 -34.68 -2.48 -3.38
N HIS A 28 -34.23 -1.24 -3.59
CA HIS A 28 -32.91 -1.01 -4.19
C HIS A 28 -31.88 -1.70 -3.32
N PRO A 29 -30.92 -2.45 -3.90
CA PRO A 29 -29.83 -3.01 -3.12
C PRO A 29 -29.18 -1.84 -2.40
N HIS A 30 -29.19 -1.90 -1.07
CA HIS A 30 -28.57 -0.88 -0.23
C HIS A 30 -27.08 -0.88 -0.55
N HIS A 31 -26.65 -0.04 -1.48
CA HIS A 31 -25.24 0.28 -1.66
C HIS A 31 -24.79 0.94 -0.38
N MET A 32 -24.10 0.19 0.48
CA MET A 32 -23.50 0.75 1.68
C MET A 32 -22.53 1.86 1.27
N ILE A 33 -22.80 3.05 1.74
CA ILE A 33 -21.90 4.20 1.56
C ILE A 33 -20.63 3.89 2.35
N ARG A 34 -19.48 4.05 1.72
CA ARG A 34 -18.18 3.93 2.38
C ARG A 34 -17.49 5.28 2.37
N SER A 35 -16.92 5.69 3.49
CA SER A 35 -16.07 6.87 3.54
C SER A 35 -14.85 6.70 2.63
N MET A 36 -14.33 7.81 2.14
CA MET A 36 -13.08 7.83 1.38
C MET A 36 -11.87 8.05 2.28
N THR A 37 -12.09 8.53 3.50
CA THR A 37 -11.07 8.69 4.53
C THR A 37 -11.07 7.47 5.43
N GLY A 38 -9.93 7.16 6.00
CA GLY A 38 -9.81 6.07 6.96
C GLY A 38 -8.37 5.81 7.35
N PHE A 39 -8.24 5.00 8.38
CA PHE A 39 -6.97 4.58 8.95
C PHE A 39 -7.09 3.12 9.37
N GLY A 40 -6.01 2.36 9.15
CA GLY A 40 -5.88 1.00 9.65
C GLY A 40 -4.45 0.78 10.13
N ARG A 41 -4.30 0.03 11.20
CA ARG A 41 -3.01 -0.30 11.80
C ARG A 41 -2.98 -1.77 12.17
N SER A 42 -1.85 -2.40 11.96
CA SER A 42 -1.57 -3.73 12.49
C SER A 42 -0.15 -3.78 13.02
N GLU A 43 0.09 -4.75 13.85
CA GLU A 43 1.40 -4.99 14.44
C GLU A 43 1.78 -6.46 14.25
N THR A 44 3.06 -6.70 13.97
CA THR A 44 3.62 -8.04 13.87
C THR A 44 4.99 -8.07 14.53
N THR A 45 5.49 -9.27 14.80
CA THR A 45 6.83 -9.44 15.37
C THR A 45 7.70 -10.19 14.35
N LEU A 46 8.85 -9.64 14.03
CA LEU A 46 9.83 -10.22 13.12
C LEU A 46 11.18 -10.36 13.83
N GLY A 47 11.68 -11.57 14.01
CA GLY A 47 12.97 -11.82 14.67
C GLY A 47 13.05 -11.24 16.08
N GLY A 48 11.95 -11.17 16.83
CA GLY A 48 11.89 -10.54 18.15
C GLY A 48 11.59 -9.04 18.16
N ASN A 49 11.63 -8.37 17.00
CA ASN A 49 11.40 -6.94 16.87
C ASN A 49 9.94 -6.62 16.50
N HIS A 50 9.41 -5.55 17.09
CA HIS A 50 8.07 -5.06 16.76
C HIS A 50 8.05 -4.33 15.44
N VAL A 51 7.15 -4.72 14.55
CA VAL A 51 6.89 -4.05 13.27
C VAL A 51 5.44 -3.56 13.26
N SER A 52 5.26 -2.28 13.00
CA SER A 52 3.96 -1.63 12.86
C SER A 52 3.70 -1.31 11.39
N VAL A 53 2.52 -1.66 10.92
CA VAL A 53 2.03 -1.32 9.58
C VAL A 53 0.86 -0.36 9.72
N GLU A 54 0.96 0.78 9.07
CA GLU A 54 -0.10 1.79 9.04
C GLU A 54 -0.53 2.05 7.60
N VAL A 55 -1.85 2.09 7.39
CA VAL A 55 -2.45 2.47 6.11
C VAL A 55 -3.38 3.66 6.35
N ARG A 56 -3.17 4.73 5.59
CA ARG A 56 -4.00 5.95 5.64
C ARG A 56 -4.60 6.20 4.27
N SER A 57 -5.89 6.49 4.24
CA SER A 57 -6.64 6.85 3.04
C SER A 57 -7.19 8.26 3.17
N LEU A 58 -6.94 9.09 2.17
CA LEU A 58 -7.52 10.42 2.02
C LEU A 58 -8.33 10.49 0.74
N ASN A 59 -9.33 11.38 0.73
CA ASN A 59 -10.15 11.58 -0.45
C ASN A 59 -9.31 12.10 -1.62
N SER A 60 -9.34 11.38 -2.74
CA SER A 60 -8.74 11.78 -4.02
C SER A 60 -9.54 11.19 -5.17
N ARG A 61 -9.57 11.92 -6.29
CA ARG A 61 -10.24 11.48 -7.53
C ARG A 61 -9.56 10.25 -8.13
N PHE A 62 -8.24 10.21 -8.08
CA PHE A 62 -7.42 9.14 -8.63
C PHE A 62 -6.79 8.33 -7.50
N LEU A 63 -6.42 7.10 -7.80
CA LEU A 63 -5.63 6.28 -6.90
C LEU A 63 -4.17 6.74 -6.95
N ASP A 64 -3.67 7.23 -5.83
CA ASP A 64 -2.28 7.61 -5.60
C ASP A 64 -1.76 6.84 -4.39
N ILE A 65 -0.75 6.00 -4.58
CA ILE A 65 -0.23 5.12 -3.54
C ILE A 65 1.22 5.47 -3.26
N THR A 66 1.46 5.89 -2.03
CA THR A 66 2.81 6.07 -1.48
C THR A 66 3.11 4.92 -0.53
N VAL A 67 4.16 4.18 -0.81
CA VAL A 67 4.65 3.07 0.02
C VAL A 67 5.95 3.49 0.68
N ARG A 68 6.08 3.22 1.98
CA ARG A 68 7.30 3.45 2.76
C ARG A 68 7.63 2.16 3.49
N LEU A 69 8.71 1.52 3.06
CA LEU A 69 9.21 0.28 3.64
C LEU A 69 10.61 0.51 4.25
N PRO A 70 10.99 -0.24 5.27
CA PRO A 70 12.36 -0.34 5.74
C PRO A 70 13.31 -0.80 4.62
N LEU A 71 14.58 -0.40 4.70
CA LEU A 71 15.60 -0.68 3.67
C LEU A 71 15.72 -2.17 3.34
N ASP A 72 15.61 -3.03 4.36
CA ASP A 72 15.77 -4.49 4.21
C ASP A 72 14.72 -5.12 3.29
N VAL A 73 13.52 -4.55 3.25
CA VAL A 73 12.38 -5.07 2.49
C VAL A 73 11.95 -4.12 1.37
N GLN A 74 12.76 -3.13 1.05
CA GLN A 74 12.43 -2.14 0.02
C GLN A 74 12.24 -2.75 -1.38
N SER A 75 12.89 -3.90 -1.64
CA SER A 75 12.71 -4.66 -2.88
C SER A 75 11.27 -5.12 -3.12
N PHE A 76 10.45 -5.21 -2.07
CA PHE A 76 9.04 -5.62 -2.14
C PHE A 76 8.05 -4.44 -2.26
N GLU A 77 8.53 -3.23 -2.59
CA GLU A 77 7.64 -2.06 -2.75
C GLU A 77 6.56 -2.29 -3.81
N ALA A 78 6.91 -2.95 -4.91
CA ALA A 78 5.98 -3.26 -5.99
C ALA A 78 4.86 -4.20 -5.52
N ASP A 79 5.23 -5.24 -4.76
CA ASP A 79 4.28 -6.22 -4.21
C ASP A 79 3.34 -5.56 -3.19
N ALA A 80 3.89 -4.71 -2.30
CA ALA A 80 3.09 -3.95 -1.35
C ALA A 80 2.09 -3.02 -2.05
N ARG A 81 2.50 -2.37 -3.13
CA ARG A 81 1.66 -1.51 -3.95
C ARG A 81 0.53 -2.30 -4.62
N GLU A 82 0.84 -3.49 -5.13
CA GLU A 82 -0.14 -4.38 -5.75
C GLU A 82 -1.20 -4.84 -4.74
N GLU A 83 -0.81 -5.18 -3.51
CA GLU A 83 -1.77 -5.55 -2.45
C GLU A 83 -2.76 -4.44 -2.14
N VAL A 84 -2.28 -3.20 -2.06
CA VAL A 84 -3.15 -2.02 -1.89
C VAL A 84 -4.07 -1.83 -3.09
N GLN A 85 -3.57 -1.99 -4.32
CA GLN A 85 -4.34 -1.82 -5.56
C GLN A 85 -5.46 -2.86 -5.71
N LYS A 86 -5.26 -4.08 -5.21
CA LYS A 86 -6.29 -5.14 -5.24
C LYS A 86 -7.53 -4.77 -4.42
N ARG A 87 -7.38 -3.92 -3.40
CA ARG A 87 -8.45 -3.58 -2.47
C ARG A 87 -9.02 -2.17 -2.66
N LEU A 88 -8.22 -1.24 -3.15
CA LEU A 88 -8.58 0.17 -3.23
C LEU A 88 -8.48 0.69 -4.67
N ASN A 89 -9.60 1.27 -5.15
CA ASN A 89 -9.72 1.72 -6.54
C ASN A 89 -9.51 3.25 -6.69
N ARG A 90 -9.54 4.02 -5.60
CA ARG A 90 -9.38 5.48 -5.60
C ARG A 90 -8.96 5.97 -4.22
N GLY A 91 -8.41 7.17 -4.16
CA GLY A 91 -7.94 7.82 -2.95
C GLY A 91 -6.43 8.01 -2.95
N LYS A 92 -5.95 8.90 -2.08
CA LYS A 92 -4.52 9.01 -1.78
C LYS A 92 -4.22 8.10 -0.60
N ILE A 93 -3.47 7.04 -0.87
CA ILE A 93 -3.16 5.98 0.11
C ILE A 93 -1.70 6.12 0.50
N THR A 94 -1.45 6.11 1.80
CA THR A 94 -0.09 6.04 2.35
C THR A 94 0.01 4.77 3.18
N LEU A 95 0.85 3.84 2.73
CA LEU A 95 1.24 2.64 3.46
C LEU A 95 2.62 2.90 4.07
N THR A 96 2.74 2.75 5.37
CA THR A 96 3.99 2.89 6.10
C THR A 96 4.24 1.64 6.92
N VAL A 97 5.37 1.01 6.72
CA VAL A 97 5.89 -0.06 7.57
C VAL A 97 7.04 0.52 8.37
N SER A 98 6.94 0.45 9.68
CA SER A 98 7.95 0.95 10.61
C SER A 98 8.21 -0.08 11.71
N GLY A 99 9.42 -0.12 12.19
CA GLY A 99 9.82 -1.03 13.28
C GLY A 99 11.33 -1.03 13.45
N ASP A 100 11.77 -1.57 14.57
CA ASP A 100 13.20 -1.68 14.91
C ASP A 100 13.89 -2.82 14.14
N MET A 101 13.53 -2.98 12.85
CA MET A 101 14.14 -4.03 12.00
C MET A 101 15.66 -3.83 11.81
N GLU A 102 16.13 -2.62 12.08
CA GLU A 102 17.54 -2.25 11.94
C GLU A 102 18.44 -2.77 13.06
N SER A 103 17.86 -3.11 14.24
CA SER A 103 18.69 -3.28 15.45
C SER A 103 19.54 -4.55 15.48
N GLU A 104 19.14 -5.64 14.84
CA GLU A 104 19.97 -6.86 14.85
C GLU A 104 20.81 -7.05 13.58
N SER A 105 20.27 -6.69 12.41
CA SER A 105 21.00 -6.91 11.15
C SER A 105 22.11 -5.88 10.91
N HIS A 106 21.94 -4.64 11.39
CA HIS A 106 22.97 -3.59 11.22
C HIS A 106 24.12 -3.69 12.23
N HIS A 107 23.95 -4.44 13.33
CA HIS A 107 25.00 -4.62 14.33
C HIS A 107 25.81 -5.92 14.13
N ALA A 108 25.30 -6.87 13.37
CA ALA A 108 26.05 -8.07 13.04
C ALA A 108 27.07 -7.74 11.93
N LEU A 109 28.32 -7.56 12.34
CA LEU A 109 29.43 -7.41 11.41
C LEU A 109 30.08 -8.77 11.16
N GLN A 110 30.37 -9.04 9.91
CA GLN A 110 31.20 -10.16 9.51
C GLN A 110 32.51 -9.66 8.92
N ILE A 111 33.56 -10.47 9.08
CA ILE A 111 34.86 -10.16 8.50
C ILE A 111 34.86 -10.54 7.03
N ASP A 112 35.18 -9.58 6.17
CA ASP A 112 35.46 -9.85 4.76
C ASP A 112 36.85 -10.46 4.63
N GLN A 113 36.91 -11.77 4.43
CA GLN A 113 38.15 -12.54 4.37
C GLN A 113 39.06 -12.10 3.22
N ASP A 114 38.48 -11.64 2.09
CA ASP A 114 39.28 -11.21 0.95
C ASP A 114 39.91 -9.84 1.18
N HIS A 115 39.16 -8.90 1.72
CA HIS A 115 39.68 -7.60 2.13
C HIS A 115 40.70 -7.73 3.26
N LEU A 116 40.43 -8.59 4.24
CA LEU A 116 41.41 -8.86 5.31
C LEU A 116 42.74 -9.37 4.76
N ARG A 117 42.70 -10.36 3.86
CA ARG A 117 43.94 -10.90 3.23
C ARG A 117 44.66 -9.83 2.43
N HIS A 118 43.93 -9.02 1.69
CA HIS A 118 44.53 -7.92 0.92
C HIS A 118 45.18 -6.88 1.82
N CYS A 119 44.49 -6.43 2.86
CA CYS A 119 45.06 -5.47 3.84
C CYS A 119 46.32 -6.01 4.53
N LEU A 120 46.31 -7.29 4.96
CA LEU A 120 47.47 -7.93 5.56
C LEU A 120 48.66 -7.98 4.59
N GLY A 121 48.41 -8.30 3.31
CA GLY A 121 49.44 -8.30 2.26
C GLY A 121 50.06 -6.92 2.07
N LEU A 122 49.26 -5.87 1.98
CA LEU A 122 49.72 -4.49 1.83
C LEU A 122 50.58 -4.03 3.05
N LEU A 123 50.11 -4.34 4.27
CA LEU A 123 50.86 -3.99 5.49
C LEU A 123 52.18 -4.70 5.53
N GLU A 124 52.27 -5.97 5.17
CA GLU A 124 53.50 -6.74 5.12
C GLU A 124 54.47 -6.22 4.05
N ASP A 125 53.97 -5.81 2.90
CA ASP A 125 54.80 -5.20 1.83
C ASP A 125 55.35 -3.84 2.28
N ILE A 126 54.52 -3.00 2.93
CA ILE A 126 55.00 -1.73 3.52
C ILE A 126 56.09 -2.00 4.57
N ARG A 127 55.87 -2.95 5.46
CA ARG A 127 56.82 -3.35 6.49
C ARG A 127 58.17 -3.73 5.88
N ARG A 128 58.16 -4.54 4.81
CA ARG A 128 59.34 -5.00 4.10
C ARG A 128 60.07 -3.87 3.39
N GLN A 129 59.31 -3.02 2.65
CA GLN A 129 59.89 -1.92 1.89
C GLN A 129 60.49 -0.81 2.78
N ALA A 130 59.85 -0.55 3.92
CA ALA A 130 60.26 0.48 4.85
C ALA A 130 61.34 -0.03 5.87
N GLY A 131 61.71 -1.32 5.81
CA GLY A 131 62.65 -1.92 6.74
C GLY A 131 62.18 -1.96 8.20
N ILE A 132 60.85 -1.95 8.41
CA ILE A 132 60.26 -1.96 9.73
C ILE A 132 60.35 -3.37 10.30
N THR A 133 60.94 -3.54 11.47
CA THR A 133 61.11 -4.82 12.17
C THR A 133 59.95 -5.13 13.13
N GLU A 134 59.12 -4.14 13.43
CA GLU A 134 57.97 -4.28 14.32
C GLU A 134 56.92 -5.25 13.74
N ARG A 135 56.31 -6.05 14.63
CA ARG A 135 55.22 -6.98 14.23
C ARG A 135 53.93 -6.22 14.07
N LEU A 136 53.16 -6.64 13.07
CA LEU A 136 51.79 -6.14 12.89
C LEU A 136 50.92 -6.47 14.12
N ARG A 137 50.16 -5.49 14.59
CA ARG A 137 49.22 -5.60 15.69
C ARG A 137 47.79 -5.64 15.16
N LEU A 138 46.89 -6.20 15.93
CA LEU A 138 45.47 -6.24 15.59
C LEU A 138 44.92 -4.81 15.37
N SER A 139 45.39 -3.83 16.15
CA SER A 139 45.05 -2.41 16.02
C SER A 139 45.41 -1.81 14.65
N ASP A 140 46.42 -2.35 13.98
CA ASP A 140 46.81 -1.85 12.65
C ASP A 140 45.87 -2.34 11.57
N VAL A 141 45.34 -3.54 11.74
CA VAL A 141 44.38 -4.18 10.81
C VAL A 141 42.95 -3.64 11.00
N THR A 142 42.53 -3.47 12.27
CA THR A 142 41.15 -3.01 12.56
C THR A 142 40.87 -1.55 12.19
N ARG A 143 41.90 -0.78 11.79
CA ARG A 143 41.73 0.56 11.22
C ARG A 143 41.13 0.57 9.80
N PHE A 144 41.18 -0.57 9.12
CA PHE A 144 40.59 -0.70 7.79
C PHE A 144 39.11 -1.08 7.93
N GLU A 145 38.24 -0.10 7.91
CA GLU A 145 36.78 -0.32 8.07
C GLU A 145 36.22 -1.28 7.00
N GLN A 146 36.85 -1.35 5.83
CA GLN A 146 36.43 -2.20 4.71
C GLN A 146 36.54 -3.71 5.01
N ILE A 147 37.26 -4.12 6.06
CA ILE A 147 37.29 -5.53 6.49
C ILE A 147 36.02 -5.96 7.21
N PHE A 148 35.19 -5.01 7.62
CA PHE A 148 33.92 -5.27 8.27
C PHE A 148 32.78 -5.04 7.29
N ARG A 149 31.93 -6.03 7.12
CA ARG A 149 30.72 -5.94 6.31
C ARG A 149 29.49 -6.20 7.18
N PRO A 150 28.42 -5.43 7.00
CA PRO A 150 27.16 -5.78 7.64
C PRO A 150 26.68 -7.13 7.10
N VAL A 151 26.20 -7.98 8.00
CA VAL A 151 25.54 -9.22 7.61
C VAL A 151 24.24 -8.87 6.89
N ARG A 152 24.12 -9.28 5.63
CA ARG A 152 22.88 -9.12 4.88
C ARG A 152 22.01 -10.34 5.10
N PRO A 153 20.71 -10.16 5.32
CA PRO A 153 19.78 -11.29 5.37
C PRO A 153 19.86 -12.11 4.08
N SER A 154 19.75 -13.42 4.22
CA SER A 154 19.63 -14.30 3.08
C SER A 154 18.31 -14.04 2.33
N GLU A 155 18.22 -14.47 1.06
CA GLU A 155 17.00 -14.32 0.27
C GLU A 155 15.80 -15.04 0.93
N GLY A 156 16.05 -16.21 1.55
CA GLY A 156 15.02 -16.93 2.30
C GLY A 156 14.50 -16.16 3.51
N GLU A 157 15.39 -15.55 4.28
CA GLU A 157 15.02 -14.70 5.42
C GLU A 157 14.25 -13.45 4.98
N LEU A 158 14.65 -12.83 3.86
CA LEU A 158 13.92 -11.70 3.29
C LEU A 158 12.50 -12.09 2.86
N GLN A 159 12.34 -13.25 2.24
CA GLN A 159 11.03 -13.78 1.84
C GLN A 159 10.14 -14.09 3.05
N GLU A 160 10.69 -14.62 4.12
CA GLU A 160 9.95 -14.90 5.36
C GLU A 160 9.51 -13.60 6.04
N ARG A 161 10.41 -12.63 6.13
CA ARG A 161 10.09 -11.26 6.62
C ARG A 161 8.97 -10.64 5.80
N TRP A 162 9.06 -10.73 4.47
CA TRP A 162 8.04 -10.20 3.59
C TRP A 162 6.68 -10.85 3.81
N ARG A 163 6.60 -12.17 3.94
CA ARG A 163 5.34 -12.88 4.21
C ARG A 163 4.64 -12.37 5.47
N SER A 164 5.40 -12.14 6.53
CA SER A 164 4.86 -11.62 7.78
C SER A 164 4.36 -10.18 7.64
N ILE A 165 5.12 -9.33 6.93
CA ILE A 165 4.74 -7.94 6.63
C ILE A 165 3.51 -7.91 5.73
N SER A 166 3.45 -8.71 4.66
CA SER A 166 2.30 -8.83 3.76
C SER A 166 1.03 -9.22 4.50
N THR A 167 1.13 -10.18 5.44
CA THR A 167 0.01 -10.54 6.32
C THR A 167 -0.45 -9.35 7.16
N ALA A 168 0.48 -8.59 7.75
CA ALA A 168 0.17 -7.41 8.53
C ALA A 168 -0.43 -6.29 7.65
N ILE A 169 0.06 -6.10 6.41
CA ILE A 169 -0.56 -5.17 5.44
C ILE A 169 -2.02 -5.56 5.19
N GLY A 170 -2.29 -6.85 4.98
CA GLY A 170 -3.64 -7.36 4.83
C GLY A 170 -4.56 -6.99 6.01
N GLN A 171 -4.09 -7.20 7.23
CA GLN A 171 -4.82 -6.85 8.46
C GLN A 171 -5.06 -5.34 8.59
N ALA A 172 -4.06 -4.52 8.31
CA ALA A 172 -4.21 -3.06 8.34
C ALA A 172 -5.20 -2.56 7.28
N LEU A 173 -5.25 -3.19 6.10
CA LEU A 173 -6.23 -2.89 5.07
C LEU A 173 -7.65 -3.33 5.48
N ASP A 174 -7.80 -4.45 6.19
CA ASP A 174 -9.09 -4.90 6.73
C ASP A 174 -9.62 -3.89 7.78
N GLU A 175 -8.75 -3.39 8.64
CA GLU A 175 -9.09 -2.38 9.63
C GLU A 175 -9.49 -1.04 8.99
N LEU A 176 -8.74 -0.61 7.97
CA LEU A 176 -9.08 0.55 7.15
C LEU A 176 -10.47 0.41 6.53
N ASP A 177 -10.78 -0.74 5.94
CA ASP A 177 -12.08 -1.00 5.32
C ASP A 177 -13.22 -1.03 6.35
N ALA A 178 -13.00 -1.59 7.53
CA ALA A 178 -13.95 -1.58 8.63
C ALA A 178 -14.23 -0.15 9.12
N MET A 179 -13.20 0.68 9.26
CA MET A 179 -13.36 2.09 9.62
C MET A 179 -14.18 2.86 8.57
N ARG A 180 -13.84 2.70 7.28
CA ARG A 180 -14.55 3.34 6.17
C ARG A 180 -16.01 2.91 6.06
N ALA A 181 -16.30 1.64 6.35
CA ALA A 181 -17.68 1.14 6.36
C ALA A 181 -18.49 1.74 7.52
N ARG A 182 -17.90 1.84 8.72
CA ARG A 182 -18.54 2.45 9.89
C ARG A 182 -18.86 3.92 9.67
N GLU A 183 -17.86 4.69 9.25
CA GLU A 183 -18.03 6.13 8.96
C GLU A 183 -19.03 6.35 7.81
N GLY A 184 -18.99 5.51 6.77
CA GLY A 184 -19.96 5.56 5.68
C GLY A 184 -21.38 5.27 6.14
N GLY A 185 -21.57 4.33 7.06
CA GLY A 185 -22.87 4.04 7.68
C GLY A 185 -23.41 5.22 8.50
N GLU A 186 -22.57 5.87 9.30
CA GLU A 186 -22.96 7.07 10.04
C GLU A 186 -23.36 8.22 9.11
N LEU A 187 -22.60 8.43 8.04
CA LEU A 187 -22.93 9.42 7.01
C LEU A 187 -24.26 9.10 6.32
N GLN A 188 -24.52 7.84 6.01
CA GLN A 188 -25.77 7.40 5.39
C GLN A 188 -26.96 7.74 6.28
N VAL A 189 -26.90 7.44 7.57
CA VAL A 189 -27.96 7.77 8.54
C VAL A 189 -28.18 9.28 8.62
N ALA A 190 -27.10 10.07 8.70
CA ALA A 190 -27.22 11.53 8.73
C ALA A 190 -27.86 12.11 7.47
N MET A 191 -27.45 11.62 6.29
CA MET A 191 -28.01 12.05 5.00
C MET A 191 -29.48 11.68 4.86
N THR A 192 -29.87 10.45 5.24
CA THR A 192 -31.27 10.01 5.20
C THR A 192 -32.14 10.94 6.06
N ARG A 193 -31.69 11.25 7.28
CA ARG A 193 -32.41 12.17 8.16
C ARG A 193 -32.59 13.57 7.56
N GLN A 194 -31.59 14.07 6.86
CA GLN A 194 -31.68 15.37 6.19
C GLN A 194 -32.67 15.33 5.01
N ILE A 195 -32.67 14.25 4.25
CA ILE A 195 -33.62 14.06 3.14
C ILE A 195 -35.05 14.04 3.68
N GLU A 196 -35.33 13.26 4.74
CA GLU A 196 -36.65 13.22 5.36
C GLU A 196 -37.11 14.62 5.85
N GLN A 197 -36.22 15.42 6.39
CA GLN A 197 -36.53 16.82 6.78
C GLN A 197 -36.89 17.69 5.58
N ILE A 198 -36.17 17.54 4.46
CA ILE A 198 -36.45 18.27 3.22
C ILE A 198 -37.83 17.86 2.67
N GLU A 199 -38.14 16.56 2.63
CA GLU A 199 -39.43 16.05 2.18
C GLU A 199 -40.58 16.62 3.02
N GLN A 200 -40.44 16.64 4.34
CA GLN A 200 -41.43 17.26 5.24
C GLN A 200 -41.63 18.75 4.98
N LEU A 201 -40.57 19.48 4.65
CA LEU A 201 -40.69 20.91 4.30
C LEU A 201 -41.37 21.12 2.97
N VAL A 202 -41.10 20.30 1.96
CA VAL A 202 -41.76 20.31 0.65
C VAL A 202 -43.27 20.06 0.83
N ASP A 203 -43.64 19.00 1.56
CA ASP A 203 -45.04 18.67 1.85
C ASP A 203 -45.78 19.79 2.57
N ARG A 204 -45.10 20.57 3.42
CA ARG A 204 -45.71 21.73 4.07
C ARG A 204 -45.93 22.88 3.10
N ILE A 205 -45.02 23.12 2.18
CA ILE A 205 -45.19 24.16 1.14
C ILE A 205 -46.36 23.81 0.23
N ASP A 206 -46.45 22.56 -0.21
CA ASP A 206 -47.53 22.10 -1.09
C ASP A 206 -48.93 22.24 -0.46
N ARG A 207 -49.01 22.08 0.88
CA ARG A 207 -50.27 22.30 1.62
C ARG A 207 -50.66 23.77 1.81
N LEU A 208 -49.72 24.68 1.62
CA LEU A 208 -49.93 26.12 1.79
C LEU A 208 -50.21 26.84 0.45
N SER A 209 -50.03 26.14 -0.65
CA SER A 209 -50.23 26.59 -2.02
C SER A 209 -51.62 26.21 -2.56
#